data_d2f2ee1c06024e47e20f5ee78ee30405
#
_entry.id   d2f2ee1c06024e47e20f5ee78ee30405
#
_cell.length_a   1.000
_cell.length_b   1.000
_cell.length_c   1.000
_cell.angle_alpha   90.00
_cell.angle_beta   90.00
_cell.angle_gamma   90.00
#
_symmetry.space_group_name_H-M   'P 1'
#
loop_
_entity.id
_entity.type
_entity.pdbx_description
1 polymer ?
#
loop_
_entity_poly.entity_id
_entity_poly.type
_entity_poly.pdbx_seq_one_letter_code
_entity_poly.pdbx_strand_id
1 'polypeptide(L)'
;MELSTYVDQLMTDYEAFKTIYKKNRGSILTPELAQLDGLRDNGIKLLQRSIKLIADFSGDDHDRNQATLVYKVFTKHGKDIYDMAYNQQGGVLDEIIEEIETNTPLCDAIDNLNQRKHFNEMKTAHQKFDTIFKDRIKEQQQNQSDLSITELRKQTTMSLREVLDWIFIHAKTKGFGPFKTYIGNLNALTEQYNLSVERRLNDKKEVNQALNDSLGPFLKLSKKCHHPC
;
A
#
# COMPACT_ATOMS: atom_id res chain seq x y z
N MET A 1 26.55 24.37 -30.06
CA MET A 1 26.42 23.06 -29.41
C MET A 1 25.75 22.13 -30.43
N GLU A 2 26.25 20.95 -30.62
CA GLU A 2 25.73 20.01 -31.62
C GLU A 2 24.54 19.22 -31.06
N LEU A 3 23.65 18.73 -31.92
CA LEU A 3 22.48 17.95 -31.52
C LEU A 3 22.87 16.75 -30.64
N SER A 4 23.99 16.10 -30.94
CA SER A 4 24.50 14.96 -30.18
C SER A 4 24.64 15.27 -28.70
N THR A 5 25.19 16.43 -28.35
CA THR A 5 25.34 16.84 -26.93
C THR A 5 24.00 16.89 -26.16
N TYR A 6 22.94 17.41 -26.80
CA TYR A 6 21.60 17.46 -26.18
C TYR A 6 20.96 16.06 -26.06
N VAL A 7 21.19 15.22 -27.09
CA VAL A 7 20.71 13.83 -27.09
C VAL A 7 21.40 13.01 -26.00
N ASP A 8 22.71 13.16 -25.84
CA ASP A 8 23.51 12.45 -24.83
C ASP A 8 23.08 12.85 -23.42
N GLN A 9 22.80 14.13 -23.20
CA GLN A 9 22.25 14.61 -21.91
C GLN A 9 20.86 14.02 -21.64
N LEU A 10 19.97 14.03 -22.65
CA LEU A 10 18.64 13.43 -22.52
C LEU A 10 18.72 11.93 -22.19
N MET A 11 19.62 11.21 -22.84
CA MET A 11 19.81 9.78 -22.57
C MET A 11 20.32 9.53 -21.15
N THR A 12 21.24 10.35 -20.66
CA THR A 12 21.75 10.29 -19.28
C THR A 12 20.63 10.50 -18.26
N ASP A 13 19.86 11.57 -18.43
CA ASP A 13 18.73 11.89 -17.52
C ASP A 13 17.61 10.84 -17.58
N TYR A 14 17.34 10.31 -18.78
CA TYR A 14 16.35 9.27 -18.97
C TYR A 14 16.74 7.95 -18.30
N GLU A 15 18.00 7.49 -18.42
CA GLU A 15 18.44 6.25 -17.76
C GLU A 15 18.47 6.41 -16.23
N ALA A 16 18.83 7.58 -15.72
CA ALA A 16 18.70 7.88 -14.30
C ALA A 16 17.24 7.79 -13.82
N PHE A 17 16.32 8.45 -14.52
CA PHE A 17 14.89 8.37 -14.24
C PHE A 17 14.35 6.93 -14.32
N LYS A 18 14.67 6.21 -15.40
CA LYS A 18 14.22 4.85 -15.63
C LYS A 18 14.69 3.88 -14.55
N THR A 19 15.91 4.03 -14.07
CA THR A 19 16.49 3.20 -13.00
C THR A 19 15.67 3.35 -11.71
N ILE A 20 15.42 4.59 -11.29
CA ILE A 20 14.64 4.88 -10.07
C ILE A 20 13.16 4.53 -10.27
N TYR A 21 12.60 4.80 -11.45
CA TYR A 21 11.21 4.45 -11.76
C TYR A 21 10.95 2.94 -11.69
N LYS A 22 11.89 2.11 -12.16
CA LYS A 22 11.78 0.65 -12.05
C LYS A 22 11.87 0.18 -10.61
N LYS A 23 12.79 0.74 -9.81
CA LYS A 23 12.93 0.41 -8.38
C LYS A 23 11.68 0.76 -7.58
N ASN A 24 11.02 1.87 -7.91
CA ASN A 24 9.83 2.35 -7.17
C ASN A 24 8.49 1.75 -7.63
N ARG A 25 8.49 0.79 -8.56
CA ARG A 25 7.24 0.13 -9.04
C ARG A 25 6.55 -0.78 -8.02
N GLY A 26 7.03 -0.84 -6.83
CA GLY A 26 6.51 -1.62 -5.72
C GLY A 26 7.57 -2.54 -5.14
N SER A 27 7.56 -2.72 -3.84
CA SER A 27 8.39 -3.71 -3.17
C SER A 27 7.98 -5.12 -3.61
N ILE A 28 8.96 -5.96 -3.90
CA ILE A 28 8.77 -7.40 -4.17
C ILE A 28 8.08 -8.07 -2.97
N LEU A 29 8.30 -7.53 -1.77
CA LEU A 29 7.75 -8.04 -0.51
C LEU A 29 6.27 -7.67 -0.28
N THR A 30 5.67 -6.81 -1.12
CA THR A 30 4.28 -6.34 -0.92
C THR A 30 3.24 -7.46 -0.95
N PRO A 31 3.27 -8.44 -1.89
CA PRO A 31 2.31 -9.54 -1.90
C PRO A 31 2.47 -10.47 -0.70
N GLU A 32 3.71 -10.78 -0.30
CA GLU A 32 4.02 -11.60 0.86
C GLU A 32 3.56 -10.92 2.15
N LEU A 33 3.81 -9.62 2.28
CA LEU A 33 3.37 -8.84 3.42
C LEU A 33 1.84 -8.83 3.55
N ALA A 34 1.10 -8.69 2.45
CA ALA A 34 -0.36 -8.75 2.46
C ALA A 34 -0.88 -10.14 2.88
N GLN A 35 -0.22 -11.21 2.46
CA GLN A 35 -0.56 -12.56 2.88
C GLN A 35 -0.30 -12.77 4.39
N LEU A 36 0.85 -12.33 4.88
CA LEU A 36 1.21 -12.43 6.30
C LEU A 36 0.31 -11.58 7.19
N ASP A 37 -0.10 -10.41 6.71
CA ASP A 37 -1.08 -9.56 7.38
C ASP A 37 -2.42 -10.28 7.55
N GLY A 38 -2.93 -10.89 6.49
CA GLY A 38 -4.14 -11.70 6.56
C GLY A 38 -4.03 -12.89 7.54
N LEU A 39 -2.87 -13.55 7.62
CA LEU A 39 -2.64 -14.62 8.59
C LEU A 39 -2.60 -14.09 10.02
N ARG A 40 -1.95 -12.95 10.25
CA ARG A 40 -1.88 -12.25 11.54
C ARG A 40 -3.28 -11.85 12.00
N ASP A 41 -4.05 -11.20 11.17
CA ASP A 41 -5.42 -10.77 11.45
C ASP A 41 -6.35 -11.94 11.78
N ASN A 42 -6.24 -13.03 11.02
CA ASN A 42 -7.00 -14.25 11.28
C ASN A 42 -6.63 -14.87 12.62
N GLY A 43 -5.33 -14.89 12.96
CA GLY A 43 -4.86 -15.37 14.26
C GLY A 43 -5.42 -14.56 15.43
N ILE A 44 -5.42 -13.23 15.32
CA ILE A 44 -6.01 -12.32 16.34
C ILE A 44 -7.51 -12.60 16.47
N LYS A 45 -8.25 -12.60 15.37
CA LYS A 45 -9.70 -12.83 15.34
C LYS A 45 -10.07 -14.17 15.94
N LEU A 46 -9.32 -15.22 15.61
CA LEU A 46 -9.58 -16.57 16.13
C LEU A 46 -9.38 -16.63 17.63
N LEU A 47 -8.23 -16.18 18.13
CA LEU A 47 -7.91 -16.22 19.55
C LEU A 47 -8.88 -15.35 20.36
N GLN A 48 -9.10 -14.11 19.95
CA GLN A 48 -9.99 -13.17 20.64
C GLN A 48 -11.45 -13.68 20.70
N ARG A 49 -11.95 -14.26 19.60
CA ARG A 49 -13.31 -14.80 19.54
C ARG A 49 -13.45 -16.08 20.35
N SER A 50 -12.47 -17.00 20.30
CA SER A 50 -12.46 -18.20 21.12
C SER A 50 -12.51 -17.88 22.60
N ILE A 51 -11.67 -16.94 23.06
CA ILE A 51 -11.64 -16.54 24.46
C ILE A 51 -12.94 -15.85 24.86
N LYS A 52 -13.46 -14.96 23.99
CA LYS A 52 -14.75 -14.31 24.25
C LYS A 52 -15.90 -15.30 24.35
N LEU A 53 -15.93 -16.32 23.47
CA LEU A 53 -16.96 -17.36 23.50
C LEU A 53 -16.94 -18.12 24.84
N ILE A 54 -15.76 -18.47 25.34
CA ILE A 54 -15.62 -19.13 26.63
C ILE A 54 -16.07 -18.22 27.78
N ALA A 55 -15.63 -16.95 27.73
CA ALA A 55 -16.01 -15.96 28.74
C ALA A 55 -17.53 -15.73 28.84
N ASP A 56 -18.22 -15.75 27.69
CA ASP A 56 -19.66 -15.47 27.64
C ASP A 56 -20.52 -16.71 27.91
N PHE A 57 -20.08 -17.93 27.53
CA PHE A 57 -20.95 -19.09 27.41
C PHE A 57 -20.42 -20.37 28.08
N SER A 58 -19.22 -20.42 28.68
CA SER A 58 -18.78 -21.62 29.39
C SER A 58 -19.73 -21.96 30.55
N GLY A 59 -20.08 -23.22 30.72
CA GLY A 59 -20.84 -23.72 31.89
C GLY A 59 -19.99 -23.74 33.16
N ASP A 60 -18.67 -23.67 33.06
CA ASP A 60 -17.75 -23.68 34.20
C ASP A 60 -17.36 -22.25 34.60
N ASP A 61 -17.57 -21.91 35.86
CA ASP A 61 -17.23 -20.58 36.41
C ASP A 61 -15.72 -20.32 36.41
N HIS A 62 -14.90 -21.34 36.58
CA HIS A 62 -13.47 -21.23 36.55
C HIS A 62 -12.99 -20.84 35.15
N ASP A 63 -13.45 -21.53 34.11
CA ASP A 63 -13.15 -21.22 32.73
C ASP A 63 -13.63 -19.82 32.34
N ARG A 64 -14.86 -19.43 32.75
CA ARG A 64 -15.36 -18.08 32.48
C ARG A 64 -14.48 -16.99 33.08
N ASN A 65 -14.02 -17.20 34.33
CA ASN A 65 -13.18 -16.23 35.02
C ASN A 65 -11.81 -16.11 34.36
N GLN A 66 -11.19 -17.22 33.97
CA GLN A 66 -9.93 -17.25 33.26
C GLN A 66 -10.05 -16.61 31.88
N ALA A 67 -11.08 -16.94 31.12
CA ALA A 67 -11.32 -16.36 29.81
C ALA A 67 -11.59 -14.83 29.91
N THR A 68 -12.32 -14.39 30.94
CA THR A 68 -12.55 -12.97 31.19
C THR A 68 -11.23 -12.24 31.50
N LEU A 69 -10.33 -12.87 32.26
CA LEU A 69 -9.01 -12.31 32.57
C LEU A 69 -8.19 -12.09 31.29
N VAL A 70 -8.09 -13.11 30.44
CA VAL A 70 -7.37 -13.00 29.17
C VAL A 70 -8.05 -12.03 28.20
N TYR A 71 -9.38 -12.03 28.11
CA TYR A 71 -10.13 -11.12 27.24
C TYR A 71 -9.91 -9.64 27.56
N LYS A 72 -9.71 -9.30 28.82
CA LYS A 72 -9.39 -7.94 29.25
C LYS A 72 -8.07 -7.43 28.65
N VAL A 73 -7.08 -8.30 28.46
CA VAL A 73 -5.80 -7.93 27.82
C VAL A 73 -6.05 -7.43 26.40
N PHE A 74 -6.89 -8.11 25.64
CA PHE A 74 -7.25 -7.65 24.28
C PHE A 74 -8.07 -6.36 24.30
N THR A 75 -9.06 -6.27 25.16
CA THR A 75 -10.02 -5.15 25.15
C THR A 75 -9.44 -3.83 25.63
N LYS A 76 -8.37 -3.83 26.42
CA LYS A 76 -7.69 -2.60 26.85
C LYS A 76 -7.06 -1.84 25.68
N HIS A 77 -6.74 -2.53 24.56
CA HIS A 77 -6.18 -1.95 23.35
C HIS A 77 -7.24 -1.64 22.27
N GLY A 78 -8.51 -1.94 22.53
CA GLY A 78 -9.61 -1.77 21.60
C GLY A 78 -10.15 -3.10 21.09
N LYS A 79 -11.34 -3.07 20.46
CA LYS A 79 -12.01 -4.30 19.99
C LYS A 79 -11.49 -4.77 18.65
N ASP A 80 -11.04 -3.86 17.80
CA ASP A 80 -10.75 -4.09 16.38
C ASP A 80 -9.24 -3.94 16.10
N ILE A 81 -8.40 -4.65 16.87
CA ILE A 81 -6.95 -4.64 16.75
C ILE A 81 -6.51 -4.96 15.30
N TYR A 82 -7.23 -5.85 14.64
CA TYR A 82 -6.98 -6.27 13.26
C TYR A 82 -7.30 -5.21 12.18
N ASP A 83 -7.95 -4.10 12.54
CA ASP A 83 -8.22 -2.98 11.64
C ASP A 83 -7.24 -1.80 11.84
N MET A 84 -6.28 -1.94 12.74
CA MET A 84 -5.27 -0.91 13.01
C MET A 84 -4.24 -0.81 11.89
N ALA A 85 -3.61 0.36 11.77
CA ALA A 85 -2.44 0.52 10.90
C ALA A 85 -1.29 -0.41 11.34
N TYR A 86 -0.48 -0.90 10.41
CA TYR A 86 0.56 -1.92 10.62
C TYR A 86 1.47 -1.66 11.84
N ASN A 87 1.99 -0.43 11.97
CA ASN A 87 2.86 -0.06 13.08
C ASN A 87 2.14 -0.06 14.43
N GLN A 88 0.89 0.43 14.45
CA GLN A 88 0.08 0.47 15.66
C GLN A 88 -0.32 -0.94 16.09
N GLN A 89 -0.78 -1.76 15.16
CA GLN A 89 -1.13 -3.15 15.41
C GLN A 89 0.08 -3.96 15.89
N GLY A 90 1.26 -3.72 15.30
CA GLY A 90 2.50 -4.35 15.71
C GLY A 90 2.82 -4.08 17.17
N GLY A 91 2.84 -2.83 17.58
CA GLY A 91 3.11 -2.45 18.98
C GLY A 91 2.09 -3.02 19.95
N VAL A 92 0.79 -3.00 19.61
CA VAL A 92 -0.27 -3.58 20.43
C VAL A 92 -0.10 -5.10 20.59
N LEU A 93 0.28 -5.81 19.54
CA LEU A 93 0.49 -7.25 19.61
C LEU A 93 1.73 -7.61 20.43
N ASP A 94 2.81 -6.83 20.31
CA ASP A 94 3.99 -7.03 21.14
C ASP A 94 3.62 -6.90 22.63
N GLU A 95 2.87 -5.85 23.02
CA GLU A 95 2.40 -5.66 24.38
C GLU A 95 1.49 -6.81 24.88
N ILE A 96 0.55 -7.28 24.05
CA ILE A 96 -0.35 -8.39 24.39
C ILE A 96 0.45 -9.69 24.59
N ILE A 97 1.39 -9.98 23.71
CA ILE A 97 2.22 -11.18 23.78
C ILE A 97 3.09 -11.14 25.03
N GLU A 98 3.77 -10.02 25.28
CA GLU A 98 4.62 -9.83 26.46
C GLU A 98 3.80 -9.98 27.74
N GLU A 99 2.62 -9.32 27.84
CA GLU A 99 1.78 -9.40 29.03
C GLU A 99 1.29 -10.83 29.30
N ILE A 100 0.89 -11.57 28.27
CA ILE A 100 0.46 -12.97 28.44
C ILE A 100 1.62 -13.88 28.85
N GLU A 101 2.81 -13.68 28.30
CA GLU A 101 3.98 -14.55 28.56
C GLU A 101 4.66 -14.26 29.89
N THR A 102 4.63 -13.02 30.34
CA THR A 102 5.30 -12.61 31.60
C THR A 102 4.40 -12.70 32.83
N ASN A 103 3.08 -12.70 32.64
CA ASN A 103 2.10 -12.79 33.72
C ASN A 103 1.67 -14.26 33.90
N THR A 104 2.16 -14.94 34.94
CA THR A 104 1.85 -16.34 35.23
C THR A 104 0.35 -16.65 35.21
N PRO A 105 -0.54 -15.90 35.89
CA PRO A 105 -1.99 -16.10 35.82
C PRO A 105 -2.58 -16.07 34.40
N LEU A 106 -2.07 -15.23 33.50
CA LEU A 106 -2.52 -15.15 32.10
C LEU A 106 -1.97 -16.33 31.28
N CYS A 107 -0.71 -16.68 31.52
CA CYS A 107 -0.05 -17.81 30.88
C CYS A 107 -0.80 -19.12 31.24
N ASP A 108 -1.08 -19.35 32.51
CA ASP A 108 -1.83 -20.51 33.00
C ASP A 108 -3.27 -20.54 32.45
N ALA A 109 -3.93 -19.38 32.38
CA ALA A 109 -5.26 -19.27 31.79
C ALA A 109 -5.30 -19.69 30.32
N ILE A 110 -4.32 -19.27 29.49
CA ILE A 110 -4.21 -19.68 28.10
C ILE A 110 -4.08 -21.21 27.99
N ASP A 111 -3.31 -21.83 28.87
CA ASP A 111 -3.11 -23.30 28.88
C ASP A 111 -4.37 -24.04 29.35
N ASN A 112 -4.95 -23.61 30.46
CA ASN A 112 -6.15 -24.24 31.03
C ASN A 112 -7.35 -24.16 30.07
N LEU A 113 -7.48 -23.07 29.33
CA LEU A 113 -8.51 -22.88 28.31
C LEU A 113 -8.21 -23.59 26.99
N ASN A 114 -7.09 -24.33 26.89
CA ASN A 114 -6.61 -24.99 25.66
C ASN A 114 -6.42 -24.04 24.48
N GLN A 115 -6.06 -22.76 24.76
CA GLN A 115 -5.85 -21.73 23.73
C GLN A 115 -4.37 -21.54 23.33
N ARG A 116 -3.44 -22.30 23.93
CA ARG A 116 -2.00 -22.18 23.68
C ARG A 116 -1.64 -22.31 22.21
N LYS A 117 -2.30 -23.23 21.49
CA LYS A 117 -2.08 -23.41 20.05
C LYS A 117 -2.42 -22.13 19.28
N HIS A 118 -3.59 -21.56 19.50
CA HIS A 118 -4.05 -20.36 18.81
C HIS A 118 -3.21 -19.12 19.17
N PHE A 119 -2.79 -19.01 20.43
CA PHE A 119 -1.85 -17.99 20.87
C PHE A 119 -0.51 -18.09 20.13
N ASN A 120 0.08 -19.28 20.03
CA ASN A 120 1.34 -19.49 19.35
C ASN A 120 1.23 -19.27 17.83
N GLU A 121 0.11 -19.61 17.21
CA GLU A 121 -0.16 -19.34 15.79
C GLU A 121 -0.22 -17.83 15.53
N MET A 122 -0.96 -17.09 16.36
CA MET A 122 -1.02 -15.62 16.29
C MET A 122 0.37 -15.00 16.47
N LYS A 123 1.10 -15.39 17.51
CA LYS A 123 2.46 -14.91 17.80
C LYS A 123 3.41 -15.19 16.62
N THR A 124 3.39 -16.40 16.06
CA THR A 124 4.23 -16.78 14.93
C THR A 124 3.90 -15.96 13.68
N ALA A 125 2.61 -15.74 13.38
CA ALA A 125 2.19 -14.93 12.25
C ALA A 125 2.64 -13.47 12.42
N HIS A 126 2.51 -12.92 13.63
CA HIS A 126 2.98 -11.58 13.94
C HIS A 126 4.50 -11.43 13.78
N GLN A 127 5.29 -12.34 14.30
CA GLN A 127 6.76 -12.31 14.19
C GLN A 127 7.23 -12.38 12.73
N LYS A 128 6.60 -13.23 11.92
CA LYS A 128 6.90 -13.32 10.49
C LYS A 128 6.56 -12.02 9.77
N PHE A 129 5.37 -11.46 10.04
CA PHE A 129 4.96 -10.17 9.48
C PHE A 129 5.96 -9.07 9.83
N ASP A 130 6.33 -8.94 11.10
CA ASP A 130 7.25 -7.91 11.58
C ASP A 130 8.64 -8.01 10.91
N THR A 131 9.13 -9.23 10.70
CA THR A 131 10.40 -9.48 9.99
C THR A 131 10.33 -8.95 8.55
N ILE A 132 9.33 -9.36 7.78
CA ILE A 132 9.16 -8.94 6.38
C ILE A 132 8.84 -7.45 6.29
N PHE A 133 8.10 -6.90 7.24
CA PHE A 133 7.80 -5.47 7.29
C PHE A 133 9.06 -4.63 7.51
N LYS A 134 9.94 -5.03 8.43
CA LYS A 134 11.26 -4.41 8.65
C LYS A 134 12.16 -4.49 7.41
N ASP A 135 12.18 -5.64 6.74
CA ASP A 135 12.95 -5.81 5.52
C ASP A 135 12.42 -4.94 4.36
N ARG A 136 11.10 -4.77 4.25
CA ARG A 136 10.49 -3.82 3.32
C ARG A 136 10.91 -2.37 3.61
N ILE A 137 10.97 -1.97 4.88
CA ILE A 137 11.43 -0.62 5.26
C ILE A 137 12.90 -0.43 4.84
N LYS A 138 13.77 -1.42 5.09
CA LYS A 138 15.18 -1.39 4.65
C LYS A 138 15.29 -1.31 3.13
N GLU A 139 14.50 -2.12 2.40
CA GLU A 139 14.44 -2.06 0.93
C GLU A 139 14.05 -0.67 0.44
N GLN A 140 13.05 -0.05 1.07
CA GLN A 140 12.62 1.31 0.74
C GLN A 140 13.73 2.34 1.02
N GLN A 141 14.44 2.23 2.14
CA GLN A 141 15.58 3.11 2.46
C GLN A 141 16.73 2.95 1.46
N GLN A 142 17.09 1.71 1.08
CA GLN A 142 18.13 1.44 0.09
C GLN A 142 17.75 1.91 -1.33
N ASN A 143 16.45 2.02 -1.60
CA ASN A 143 15.92 2.50 -2.87
C ASN A 143 15.71 4.02 -2.89
N GLN A 144 15.89 4.72 -1.78
CA GLN A 144 15.93 6.19 -1.77
C GLN A 144 17.18 6.66 -2.53
N SER A 145 16.96 7.39 -3.62
CA SER A 145 18.01 8.13 -4.32
C SER A 145 18.06 9.56 -3.77
N ASP A 146 19.20 10.21 -3.88
CA ASP A 146 19.38 11.62 -3.50
C ASP A 146 18.43 12.56 -4.27
N LEU A 147 17.97 12.12 -5.45
CA LEU A 147 16.98 12.83 -6.25
C LEU A 147 15.64 12.09 -6.23
N SER A 148 14.57 12.82 -5.98
CA SER A 148 13.21 12.28 -6.05
C SER A 148 12.85 11.91 -7.50
N ILE A 149 11.93 10.94 -7.68
CA ILE A 149 11.36 10.62 -9.01
C ILE A 149 10.81 11.86 -9.70
N THR A 150 10.22 12.79 -8.93
CA THR A 150 9.66 14.04 -9.45
C THR A 150 10.75 14.93 -10.04
N GLU A 151 11.90 15.04 -9.38
CA GLU A 151 13.02 15.84 -9.86
C GLU A 151 13.66 15.20 -11.08
N LEU A 152 13.92 13.89 -11.07
CA LEU A 152 14.46 13.18 -12.24
C LEU A 152 13.52 13.28 -13.45
N ARG A 153 12.21 13.16 -13.24
CA ARG A 153 11.21 13.40 -14.29
C ARG A 153 11.28 14.82 -14.83
N LYS A 154 11.43 15.82 -13.95
CA LYS A 154 11.57 17.21 -14.35
C LYS A 154 12.82 17.43 -15.18
N GLN A 155 13.97 16.91 -14.75
CA GLN A 155 15.23 16.98 -15.49
C GLN A 155 15.11 16.34 -16.89
N THR A 156 14.64 15.09 -16.96
CA THR A 156 14.41 14.42 -18.26
C THR A 156 13.47 15.20 -19.18
N THR A 157 12.42 15.84 -18.61
CA THR A 157 11.51 16.67 -19.39
C THR A 157 12.18 17.93 -19.91
N MET A 158 13.07 18.53 -19.12
CA MET A 158 13.83 19.72 -19.55
C MET A 158 14.80 19.36 -20.68
N SER A 159 15.60 18.31 -20.53
CA SER A 159 16.52 17.82 -21.57
C SER A 159 15.79 17.44 -22.86
N LEU A 160 14.60 16.82 -22.76
CA LEU A 160 13.76 16.55 -23.93
C LEU A 160 13.33 17.85 -24.63
N ARG A 161 12.93 18.89 -23.89
CA ARG A 161 12.56 20.18 -24.47
C ARG A 161 13.72 20.82 -25.19
N GLU A 162 14.93 20.76 -24.64
CA GLU A 162 16.13 21.31 -25.28
C GLU A 162 16.41 20.63 -26.62
N VAL A 163 16.27 19.30 -26.73
CA VAL A 163 16.36 18.57 -27.99
C VAL A 163 15.30 19.03 -28.99
N LEU A 164 14.06 19.18 -28.55
CA LEU A 164 12.95 19.62 -29.41
C LEU A 164 13.14 21.05 -29.89
N ASP A 165 13.58 21.95 -29.02
CA ASP A 165 13.86 23.36 -29.35
C ASP A 165 15.00 23.45 -30.35
N TRP A 166 16.05 22.67 -30.17
CA TRP A 166 17.14 22.60 -31.13
C TRP A 166 16.67 22.17 -32.54
N ILE A 167 15.88 21.09 -32.61
CA ILE A 167 15.29 20.57 -33.86
C ILE A 167 14.42 21.66 -34.51
N PHE A 168 13.55 22.32 -33.72
CA PHE A 168 12.63 23.33 -34.21
C PHE A 168 13.36 24.56 -34.79
N ILE A 169 14.37 25.07 -34.09
CA ILE A 169 15.16 26.24 -34.52
C ILE A 169 15.89 25.91 -35.82
N HIS A 170 16.53 24.72 -35.91
CA HIS A 170 17.27 24.32 -37.08
C HIS A 170 16.37 23.98 -38.29
N ALA A 171 15.19 23.41 -38.04
CA ALA A 171 14.18 23.19 -39.07
C ALA A 171 13.68 24.51 -39.67
N LYS A 172 13.49 25.55 -38.84
CA LYS A 172 13.12 26.90 -39.30
C LYS A 172 14.23 27.58 -40.13
N THR A 173 15.49 27.39 -39.73
CA THR A 173 16.63 28.07 -40.35
C THR A 173 17.18 27.36 -41.59
N LYS A 174 17.18 26.01 -41.58
CA LYS A 174 17.75 25.17 -42.65
C LYS A 174 16.67 24.48 -43.52
N GLY A 175 15.41 24.70 -43.21
CA GLY A 175 14.26 24.05 -43.84
C GLY A 175 13.86 22.73 -43.19
N PHE A 176 12.62 22.33 -43.36
CA PHE A 176 12.03 21.15 -42.71
C PHE A 176 12.49 19.82 -43.31
N GLY A 177 13.04 19.81 -44.55
CA GLY A 177 13.40 18.59 -45.28
C GLY A 177 14.25 17.62 -44.46
N PRO A 178 15.41 18.03 -43.93
CA PRO A 178 16.30 17.15 -43.14
C PRO A 178 15.66 16.61 -41.85
N PHE A 179 14.65 17.28 -41.29
CA PHE A 179 14.02 16.96 -40.02
C PHE A 179 12.67 16.28 -40.17
N LYS A 180 12.16 16.14 -41.41
CA LYS A 180 10.79 15.64 -41.70
C LYS A 180 10.47 14.30 -41.01
N THR A 181 11.43 13.35 -41.12
CA THR A 181 11.25 12.01 -40.52
C THR A 181 11.18 12.08 -38.97
N TYR A 182 12.06 12.85 -38.37
CA TYR A 182 12.07 12.99 -36.89
C TYR A 182 10.82 13.65 -36.37
N ILE A 183 10.36 14.72 -37.02
CA ILE A 183 9.14 15.44 -36.64
C ILE A 183 7.92 14.54 -36.88
N GLY A 184 7.87 13.77 -37.96
CA GLY A 184 6.81 12.81 -38.22
C GLY A 184 6.72 11.72 -37.15
N ASN A 185 7.85 11.14 -36.75
CA ASN A 185 7.90 10.13 -35.70
C ASN A 185 7.49 10.69 -34.32
N LEU A 186 7.92 11.91 -33.97
CA LEU A 186 7.53 12.58 -32.74
C LEU A 186 6.01 12.86 -32.70
N ASN A 187 5.45 13.33 -33.79
CA ASN A 187 4.01 13.57 -33.88
C ASN A 187 3.20 12.27 -33.72
N ALA A 188 3.61 11.20 -34.42
CA ALA A 188 2.95 9.89 -34.29
C ALA A 188 3.03 9.33 -32.86
N LEU A 189 4.17 9.48 -32.19
CA LEU A 189 4.35 9.05 -30.80
C LEU A 189 3.45 9.87 -29.84
N THR A 190 3.38 11.17 -30.04
CA THR A 190 2.54 12.10 -29.26
C THR A 190 1.06 11.75 -29.44
N GLU A 191 0.63 11.47 -30.66
CA GLU A 191 -0.75 11.06 -30.94
C GLU A 191 -1.10 9.73 -30.26
N GLN A 192 -0.25 8.71 -30.37
CA GLN A 192 -0.42 7.44 -29.65
C GLN A 192 -0.55 7.64 -28.14
N TYR A 193 0.30 8.50 -27.57
CA TYR A 193 0.27 8.80 -26.14
C TYR A 193 -1.06 9.48 -25.75
N ASN A 194 -1.49 10.49 -26.49
CA ASN A 194 -2.74 11.20 -26.25
C ASN A 194 -3.94 10.27 -26.32
N LEU A 195 -4.03 9.39 -27.33
CA LEU A 195 -5.07 8.37 -27.41
C LEU A 195 -5.07 7.44 -26.21
N SER A 196 -3.90 7.05 -25.70
CA SER A 196 -3.79 6.21 -24.51
C SER A 196 -4.25 6.91 -23.23
N VAL A 197 -4.01 8.22 -23.12
CA VAL A 197 -4.47 9.04 -22.00
C VAL A 197 -5.99 9.23 -22.05
N GLU A 198 -6.54 9.54 -23.22
CA GLU A 198 -7.98 9.68 -23.43
C GLU A 198 -8.75 8.41 -23.06
N ARG A 199 -8.28 7.24 -23.50
CA ARG A 199 -8.88 5.94 -23.10
C ARG A 199 -8.92 5.79 -21.58
N ARG A 200 -7.81 6.03 -20.89
CA ARG A 200 -7.76 5.93 -19.41
C ARG A 200 -8.68 6.92 -18.69
N LEU A 201 -8.88 8.11 -19.28
CA LEU A 201 -9.77 9.12 -18.71
C LEU A 201 -11.24 8.72 -18.94
N ASN A 202 -11.56 8.14 -20.08
CA ASN A 202 -12.91 7.63 -20.38
C ASN A 202 -13.24 6.42 -19.49
N ASP A 203 -12.34 5.44 -19.36
CA ASP A 203 -12.52 4.30 -18.48
C ASP A 203 -12.81 4.75 -17.04
N LYS A 204 -12.09 5.77 -16.53
CA LYS A 204 -12.35 6.34 -15.19
C LYS A 204 -13.70 7.02 -15.07
N LYS A 205 -14.16 7.71 -16.12
CA LYS A 205 -15.49 8.34 -16.14
C LYS A 205 -16.60 7.29 -16.13
N GLU A 206 -16.47 6.23 -16.91
CA GLU A 206 -17.43 5.12 -16.95
C GLU A 206 -17.51 4.39 -15.60
N VAL A 207 -16.35 4.11 -14.96
CA VAL A 207 -16.32 3.50 -13.61
C VAL A 207 -16.98 4.41 -12.58
N ASN A 208 -16.69 5.72 -12.60
CA ASN A 208 -17.30 6.67 -11.67
C ASN A 208 -18.81 6.82 -11.92
N GLN A 209 -19.26 6.80 -13.18
CA GLN A 209 -20.67 6.84 -13.52
C GLN A 209 -21.38 5.58 -13.01
N ALA A 210 -20.85 4.39 -13.29
CA ALA A 210 -21.40 3.13 -12.78
C ALA A 210 -21.46 3.07 -11.26
N LEU A 211 -20.45 3.62 -10.56
CA LEU A 211 -20.44 3.72 -9.12
C LEU A 211 -21.55 4.66 -8.61
N ASN A 212 -21.72 5.82 -9.24
CA ASN A 212 -22.76 6.78 -8.89
C ASN A 212 -24.16 6.22 -9.18
N ASP A 213 -24.32 5.49 -10.27
CA ASP A 213 -25.60 4.85 -10.63
C ASP A 213 -25.96 3.72 -9.65
N SER A 214 -24.97 2.97 -9.17
CA SER A 214 -25.15 1.91 -8.16
C SER A 214 -25.42 2.46 -6.76
N LEU A 215 -24.81 3.57 -6.36
CA LEU A 215 -24.97 4.18 -5.03
C LEU A 215 -26.09 5.21 -4.97
N GLY A 216 -26.54 5.74 -6.12
CA GLY A 216 -27.59 6.76 -6.22
C GLY A 216 -28.89 6.42 -5.49
N PRO A 217 -29.40 5.19 -5.53
CA PRO A 217 -30.59 4.78 -4.78
C PRO A 217 -30.39 4.83 -3.26
N PHE A 218 -29.20 4.46 -2.74
CA PHE A 218 -28.88 4.44 -1.32
C PHE A 218 -28.68 5.84 -0.73
N LEU A 219 -28.08 6.75 -1.50
CA LEU A 219 -27.88 8.15 -1.09
C LEU A 219 -29.19 8.93 -1.01
N LYS A 220 -30.21 8.55 -1.80
CA LYS A 220 -31.54 9.15 -1.72
C LYS A 220 -32.34 8.66 -0.52
N LEU A 221 -32.09 7.45 -0.02
CA LEU A 221 -32.74 6.91 1.19
C LEU A 221 -32.22 7.57 2.46
N SER A 222 -30.93 7.88 2.54
CA SER A 222 -30.34 8.54 3.73
C SER A 222 -30.85 9.96 3.94
N LYS A 223 -31.22 10.68 2.88
CA LYS A 223 -31.79 12.04 2.95
C LYS A 223 -33.26 12.07 3.39
N LYS A 224 -34.01 10.97 3.28
CA LYS A 224 -35.41 10.89 3.71
C LYS A 224 -35.59 10.62 5.20
N CYS A 225 -34.53 10.18 5.92
CA CYS A 225 -34.59 9.87 7.35
C CYS A 225 -34.25 11.07 8.26
N HIS A 226 -34.06 12.28 7.71
CA HIS A 226 -33.77 13.50 8.49
C HIS A 226 -34.92 14.52 8.37
N HIS A 227 -36.15 14.10 8.59
CA HIS A 227 -37.20 15.03 9.00
C HIS A 227 -37.49 14.78 10.49
N PRO A 228 -37.25 15.75 11.37
CA PRO A 228 -37.68 15.65 12.76
C PRO A 228 -39.23 15.72 12.84
N CYS A 229 -39.81 14.81 13.60
CA CYS A 229 -41.14 14.98 14.14
C CYS A 229 -41.12 16.07 15.18
#